data_5e195743b164a8dddb1b2cf16392e129
#
_entry.id   5e195743b164a8dddb1b2cf16392e129
#
_cell.length_a   1.000
_cell.length_b   1.000
_cell.length_c   1.000
_cell.angle_alpha   90.00
_cell.angle_beta   90.00
_cell.angle_gamma   90.00
#
_symmetry.space_group_name_H-M   'P 1'
#
loop_
_entity.id
_entity.type
_entity.pdbx_description
1 polymer ?
#
loop_
_entity_poly.entity_id
_entity_poly.type
_entity_poly.pdbx_seq_one_letter_code
_entity_poly.pdbx_strand_id
1 'polypeptide(L)'
;VSFFLVIFVSGMYDGMREHAKNITIETEIAGGTYWHPKYDPMDSRTFEYSHSVMPPKIKRLIDQKYAFGVLVSQASIYPNGRIMPAIMKGITPGQTIVNIPTDVLEQDDDITIPVLIGSEMAKNSNLKIGDSFTIRWLDIDRTYDADEGTIVHIMETENFKLDQGHIWIPLSKAQSILAMENQATYVTYAKGLDVMQDTEDWIHHDVDYMIRDMEALIKADEPGAQVMYSILLALAAMGIFNAQVLSIFKRGKEIGTLMALGMTRSRVVA
;
A
#
# COMPACT_ATOMS: atom_id res chain seq x y z
N VAL A 1 17.93 11.20 -28.19
CA VAL A 1 18.27 10.69 -26.83
C VAL A 1 17.39 11.37 -25.77
N SER A 2 17.35 12.72 -25.69
CA SER A 2 16.64 13.43 -24.62
C SER A 2 15.11 13.23 -24.65
N PHE A 3 14.50 13.20 -25.85
CA PHE A 3 13.07 12.91 -26.01
C PHE A 3 12.72 11.48 -25.58
N PHE A 4 13.58 10.52 -25.91
CA PHE A 4 13.44 9.14 -25.43
C PHE A 4 13.51 9.08 -23.90
N LEU A 5 14.43 9.82 -23.30
CA LEU A 5 14.60 9.85 -21.84
C LEU A 5 13.37 10.43 -21.13
N VAL A 6 12.76 11.49 -21.69
CA VAL A 6 11.50 12.05 -21.14
C VAL A 6 10.36 11.02 -21.18
N ILE A 7 10.15 10.34 -22.32
CA ILE A 7 9.11 9.31 -22.45
C ILE A 7 9.39 8.14 -21.50
N PHE A 8 10.65 7.71 -21.43
CA PHE A 8 11.04 6.60 -20.56
C PHE A 8 10.79 6.91 -19.08
N VAL A 9 11.22 8.08 -18.61
CA VAL A 9 11.01 8.50 -17.22
C VAL A 9 9.51 8.68 -16.90
N SER A 10 8.74 9.27 -17.83
CA SER A 10 7.29 9.40 -17.67
C SER A 10 6.62 8.03 -17.56
N GLY A 11 6.92 7.12 -18.49
CA GLY A 11 6.33 5.78 -18.48
C GLY A 11 6.74 4.95 -17.26
N MET A 12 7.99 5.10 -16.79
CA MET A 12 8.44 4.47 -15.54
C MET A 12 7.66 5.00 -14.34
N TYR A 13 7.46 6.31 -14.25
CA TYR A 13 6.73 6.95 -13.15
C TYR A 13 5.25 6.53 -13.13
N ASP A 14 4.60 6.52 -14.28
CA ASP A 14 3.21 6.07 -14.42
C ASP A 14 3.09 4.56 -14.08
N GLY A 15 4.05 3.75 -14.52
CA GLY A 15 4.11 2.33 -14.19
C GLY A 15 4.27 2.08 -12.69
N MET A 16 5.12 2.84 -12.00
CA MET A 16 5.29 2.73 -10.54
C MET A 16 4.01 3.12 -9.78
N ARG A 17 3.28 4.15 -10.22
CA ARG A 17 2.01 4.56 -9.63
C ARG A 17 0.95 3.47 -9.76
N GLU A 18 0.77 2.96 -10.96
CA GLU A 18 -0.21 1.90 -11.21
C GLU A 18 0.14 0.62 -10.44
N HIS A 19 1.42 0.29 -10.36
CA HIS A 19 1.91 -0.84 -9.57
C HIS A 19 1.59 -0.68 -8.08
N ALA A 20 1.89 0.47 -7.47
CA ALA A 20 1.58 0.76 -6.07
C ALA A 20 0.07 0.67 -5.77
N LYS A 21 -0.78 1.17 -6.70
CA LYS A 21 -2.24 1.04 -6.62
C LYS A 21 -2.68 -0.43 -6.64
N ASN A 22 -2.18 -1.20 -7.59
CA ASN A 22 -2.52 -2.61 -7.75
C ASN A 22 -2.10 -3.44 -6.54
N ILE A 23 -0.90 -3.22 -6.00
CA ILE A 23 -0.43 -3.87 -4.78
C ILE A 23 -1.38 -3.59 -3.61
N THR A 24 -1.79 -2.33 -3.41
CA THR A 24 -2.73 -1.97 -2.34
C THR A 24 -4.07 -2.68 -2.52
N ILE A 25 -4.59 -2.72 -3.76
CA ILE A 25 -5.85 -3.43 -4.05
C ILE A 25 -5.71 -4.94 -3.78
N GLU A 26 -4.60 -5.54 -4.15
CA GLU A 26 -4.37 -6.97 -4.00
C GLU A 26 -4.08 -7.40 -2.56
N THR A 27 -3.49 -6.52 -1.76
CA THR A 27 -3.08 -6.87 -0.39
C THR A 27 -4.04 -6.38 0.69
N GLU A 28 -4.87 -5.36 0.42
CA GLU A 28 -5.75 -4.79 1.46
C GLU A 28 -7.22 -4.69 1.04
N ILE A 29 -7.51 -4.30 -0.21
CA ILE A 29 -8.84 -3.83 -0.61
C ILE A 29 -9.66 -4.93 -1.29
N ALA A 30 -9.05 -5.69 -2.18
CA ALA A 30 -9.69 -6.69 -3.06
C ALA A 30 -10.88 -6.12 -3.85
N GLY A 31 -12.13 -6.49 -3.53
CA GLY A 31 -13.35 -5.97 -4.15
C GLY A 31 -13.93 -4.75 -3.47
N GLY A 32 -13.45 -4.44 -2.27
CA GLY A 32 -13.91 -3.37 -1.39
C GLY A 32 -14.09 -3.84 0.04
N THR A 33 -14.53 -2.94 0.92
CA THR A 33 -14.61 -3.21 2.34
C THR A 33 -15.90 -2.67 2.97
N TYR A 34 -16.34 -3.32 4.04
CA TYR A 34 -17.32 -2.79 4.97
C TYR A 34 -16.62 -2.39 6.26
N TRP A 35 -16.77 -1.16 6.69
CA TRP A 35 -16.15 -0.63 7.88
C TRP A 35 -17.15 -0.39 9.00
N HIS A 36 -16.69 -0.61 10.23
CA HIS A 36 -17.39 -0.08 11.39
C HIS A 36 -17.45 1.46 11.30
N PRO A 37 -18.59 2.14 11.60
CA PRO A 37 -18.77 3.58 11.35
C PRO A 37 -17.75 4.49 12.05
N LYS A 38 -17.17 4.02 13.14
CA LYS A 38 -16.17 4.77 13.91
C LYS A 38 -14.72 4.44 13.51
N TYR A 39 -14.52 3.54 12.55
CA TYR A 39 -13.18 3.15 12.15
C TYR A 39 -12.55 4.21 11.26
N ASP A 40 -11.38 4.69 11.67
CA ASP A 40 -10.51 5.55 10.87
C ASP A 40 -9.10 4.95 10.88
N PRO A 41 -8.60 4.44 9.74
CA PRO A 41 -7.26 3.85 9.67
C PRO A 41 -6.13 4.85 9.92
N MET A 42 -6.41 6.16 9.83
CA MET A 42 -5.45 7.24 10.10
C MET A 42 -5.43 7.69 11.57
N ASP A 43 -6.45 7.35 12.35
CA ASP A 43 -6.54 7.65 13.77
C ASP A 43 -6.58 6.36 14.61
N SER A 44 -5.41 5.93 15.09
CA SER A 44 -5.28 4.71 15.89
C SER A 44 -6.10 4.72 17.19
N ARG A 45 -6.50 5.89 17.69
CA ARG A 45 -7.39 6.01 18.88
C ARG A 45 -8.78 5.43 18.62
N THR A 46 -9.19 5.34 17.35
CA THR A 46 -10.49 4.78 16.98
C THR A 46 -10.53 3.25 17.11
N PHE A 47 -9.40 2.58 17.12
CA PHE A 47 -9.33 1.10 17.13
C PHE A 47 -9.95 0.50 18.39
N GLU A 48 -9.89 1.19 19.54
CA GLU A 48 -10.46 0.71 20.81
C GLU A 48 -11.99 0.60 20.83
N TYR A 49 -12.70 1.28 19.91
CA TYR A 49 -14.16 1.31 19.88
C TYR A 49 -14.76 1.18 18.48
N SER A 50 -13.93 0.82 17.51
CA SER A 50 -14.35 0.58 16.13
C SER A 50 -14.53 -0.91 15.84
N HIS A 51 -15.28 -1.60 16.67
CA HIS A 51 -15.59 -3.01 16.53
C HIS A 51 -17.05 -3.28 16.90
N SER A 52 -17.67 -4.21 16.21
CA SER A 52 -19.02 -4.68 16.52
C SER A 52 -19.25 -6.07 15.94
N VAL A 53 -20.34 -6.68 16.37
CA VAL A 53 -20.80 -7.95 15.82
C VAL A 53 -21.13 -7.76 14.34
N MET A 54 -20.64 -8.66 13.53
CA MET A 54 -20.87 -8.60 12.08
C MET A 54 -22.34 -8.85 11.74
N PRO A 55 -22.97 -7.99 10.92
CA PRO A 55 -24.35 -8.17 10.47
C PRO A 55 -24.57 -9.51 9.78
N PRO A 56 -25.78 -10.11 9.90
CA PRO A 56 -26.07 -11.43 9.31
C PRO A 56 -25.81 -11.53 7.81
N LYS A 57 -25.97 -10.42 7.08
CA LYS A 57 -25.70 -10.37 5.63
C LYS A 57 -24.21 -10.48 5.34
N ILE A 58 -23.38 -9.77 6.08
CA ILE A 58 -21.91 -9.83 5.97
C ILE A 58 -21.42 -11.22 6.41
N LYS A 59 -21.96 -11.75 7.50
CA LYS A 59 -21.61 -13.07 8.00
C LYS A 59 -21.85 -14.16 6.95
N ARG A 60 -22.95 -14.10 6.18
CA ARG A 60 -23.20 -15.03 5.07
C ARG A 60 -22.12 -14.99 4.00
N LEU A 61 -21.59 -13.81 3.64
CA LEU A 61 -20.48 -13.69 2.70
C LEU A 61 -19.22 -14.37 3.23
N ILE A 62 -18.96 -14.23 4.54
CA ILE A 62 -17.82 -14.89 5.20
C ILE A 62 -18.00 -16.39 5.22
N ASP A 63 -19.18 -16.90 5.57
CA ASP A 63 -19.50 -18.34 5.59
C ASP A 63 -19.35 -18.97 4.17
N GLN A 64 -19.64 -18.20 3.13
CA GLN A 64 -19.44 -18.57 1.73
C GLN A 64 -18.01 -18.38 1.21
N LYS A 65 -17.07 -17.91 2.05
CA LYS A 65 -15.68 -17.58 1.69
C LYS A 65 -15.55 -16.48 0.63
N TYR A 66 -16.55 -15.63 0.47
CA TYR A 66 -16.51 -14.45 -0.39
C TYR A 66 -16.07 -13.17 0.33
N ALA A 67 -15.95 -13.24 1.64
CA ALA A 67 -15.44 -12.15 2.48
C ALA A 67 -14.70 -12.72 3.68
N PHE A 68 -13.88 -11.88 4.32
CA PHE A 68 -13.25 -12.21 5.59
C PHE A 68 -13.24 -10.99 6.51
N GLY A 69 -13.34 -11.24 7.81
CA GLY A 69 -13.31 -10.21 8.83
C GLY A 69 -11.89 -9.92 9.31
N VAL A 70 -11.66 -8.66 9.67
CA VAL A 70 -10.43 -8.22 10.33
C VAL A 70 -10.79 -7.45 11.60
N LEU A 71 -10.17 -7.82 12.71
CA LEU A 71 -10.25 -7.12 13.98
C LEU A 71 -8.94 -6.38 14.20
N VAL A 72 -9.01 -5.06 14.41
CA VAL A 72 -7.83 -4.19 14.57
C VAL A 72 -7.73 -3.71 16.00
N SER A 73 -6.56 -3.82 16.59
CA SER A 73 -6.25 -3.28 17.92
C SER A 73 -4.85 -2.70 17.97
N GLN A 74 -4.64 -1.77 18.90
CA GLN A 74 -3.29 -1.33 19.23
C GLN A 74 -2.59 -2.37 20.10
N ALA A 75 -1.32 -2.59 19.84
CA ALA A 75 -0.47 -3.45 20.65
C ALA A 75 0.91 -2.84 20.82
N SER A 76 1.64 -3.34 21.81
CA SER A 76 3.07 -3.10 21.98
C SER A 76 3.78 -4.46 21.98
N ILE A 77 4.83 -4.58 21.20
CA ILE A 77 5.65 -5.78 21.18
C ILE A 77 6.99 -5.52 21.88
N TYR A 78 7.55 -6.57 22.45
CA TYR A 78 8.80 -6.49 23.21
C TYR A 78 9.88 -7.40 22.61
N PRO A 79 10.36 -7.13 21.39
CA PRO A 79 11.45 -7.87 20.80
C PRO A 79 12.77 -7.56 21.54
N ASN A 80 13.46 -8.58 22.01
CA ASN A 80 14.77 -8.43 22.67
C ASN A 80 14.81 -7.35 23.78
N GLY A 81 13.71 -7.21 24.54
CA GLY A 81 13.58 -6.23 25.63
C GLY A 81 13.33 -4.78 25.21
N ARG A 82 13.10 -4.50 23.93
CA ARG A 82 12.71 -3.17 23.43
C ARG A 82 11.21 -3.08 23.29
N ILE A 83 10.63 -1.93 23.58
CA ILE A 83 9.22 -1.65 23.32
C ILE A 83 9.10 -1.10 21.89
N MET A 84 8.24 -1.72 21.09
CA MET A 84 7.89 -1.24 19.77
C MET A 84 6.35 -1.19 19.64
N PRO A 85 5.77 -0.05 19.21
CA PRO A 85 4.35 0.01 18.92
C PRO A 85 4.04 -0.86 17.70
N ALA A 86 2.90 -1.54 17.72
CA ALA A 86 2.41 -2.34 16.62
C ALA A 86 0.89 -2.22 16.52
N ILE A 87 0.37 -2.40 15.31
CA ILE A 87 -1.05 -2.59 15.06
C ILE A 87 -1.27 -4.10 14.93
N MET A 88 -2.05 -4.65 15.81
CA MET A 88 -2.44 -6.05 15.80
C MET A 88 -3.69 -6.22 14.94
N LYS A 89 -3.62 -7.06 13.94
CA LYS A 89 -4.71 -7.41 13.04
C LYS A 89 -5.04 -8.89 13.20
N GLY A 90 -6.20 -9.17 13.78
CA GLY A 90 -6.80 -10.50 13.74
C GLY A 90 -7.41 -10.74 12.37
N ILE A 91 -6.92 -11.70 11.62
CA ILE A 91 -7.36 -12.02 10.26
C ILE A 91 -7.79 -13.48 10.16
N THR A 92 -8.76 -13.76 9.29
CA THR A 92 -9.23 -15.12 9.05
C THR A 92 -8.10 -15.96 8.42
N PRO A 93 -7.64 -17.04 9.05
CA PRO A 93 -6.65 -17.93 8.47
C PRO A 93 -7.15 -18.58 7.16
N GLY A 94 -6.23 -18.89 6.24
CA GLY A 94 -6.53 -19.57 4.99
C GLY A 94 -7.42 -18.77 4.02
N GLN A 95 -7.60 -17.44 4.21
CA GLN A 95 -8.29 -16.61 3.24
C GLN A 95 -7.45 -16.45 1.97
N THR A 96 -8.10 -16.34 0.82
CA THR A 96 -7.47 -16.20 -0.52
C THR A 96 -7.91 -14.93 -1.26
N ILE A 97 -8.60 -14.04 -0.58
CA ILE A 97 -9.21 -12.83 -1.16
C ILE A 97 -8.17 -11.74 -1.36
N VAL A 98 -7.26 -11.58 -0.38
CA VAL A 98 -6.09 -10.71 -0.47
C VAL A 98 -4.81 -11.52 -0.44
N ASN A 99 -3.77 -10.96 -1.05
CA ASN A 99 -2.46 -11.62 -1.15
C ASN A 99 -1.63 -11.44 0.15
N ILE A 100 -2.13 -12.03 1.23
CA ILE A 100 -1.44 -12.20 2.52
C ILE A 100 -1.42 -13.68 2.83
N PRO A 101 -0.26 -14.30 3.15
CA PRO A 101 -0.15 -15.74 3.39
C PRO A 101 -0.71 -16.10 4.78
N THR A 102 -2.03 -16.06 4.93
CA THR A 102 -2.73 -16.30 6.20
C THR A 102 -2.93 -17.78 6.52
N ASP A 103 -2.66 -18.68 5.59
CA ASP A 103 -2.62 -20.14 5.79
C ASP A 103 -1.60 -20.56 6.84
N VAL A 104 -0.47 -19.85 6.94
CA VAL A 104 0.56 -20.09 7.94
C VAL A 104 0.08 -19.85 9.38
N LEU A 105 -1.04 -19.17 9.54
CA LEU A 105 -1.66 -18.91 10.85
C LEU A 105 -2.58 -20.06 11.31
N GLU A 106 -2.85 -21.03 10.45
CA GLU A 106 -3.54 -22.29 10.78
C GLU A 106 -2.54 -23.25 11.43
N GLN A 107 -2.05 -22.97 12.64
CA GLN A 107 -1.07 -23.81 13.31
C GLN A 107 -1.61 -24.47 14.57
N ASP A 108 -0.95 -25.60 14.93
CA ASP A 108 -1.27 -26.48 16.05
C ASP A 108 -1.32 -25.78 17.42
N ASP A 109 -2.04 -26.41 18.35
CA ASP A 109 -2.34 -25.94 19.71
C ASP A 109 -1.15 -25.64 20.62
N ASP A 110 0.08 -25.96 20.19
CA ASP A 110 1.29 -25.77 21.00
C ASP A 110 1.84 -24.32 20.98
N ILE A 111 1.40 -23.47 20.05
CA ILE A 111 1.84 -22.08 19.95
C ILE A 111 0.76 -21.15 20.54
N THR A 112 1.13 -20.37 21.56
CA THR A 112 0.17 -19.50 22.27
C THR A 112 -0.48 -18.48 21.34
N ILE A 113 0.32 -17.69 20.59
CA ILE A 113 -0.17 -16.76 19.54
C ILE A 113 0.74 -16.90 18.31
N PRO A 114 0.29 -17.55 17.23
CA PRO A 114 1.03 -17.55 15.98
C PRO A 114 0.99 -16.16 15.34
N VAL A 115 2.16 -15.65 14.96
CA VAL A 115 2.32 -14.28 14.44
C VAL A 115 2.96 -14.29 13.07
N LEU A 116 2.33 -13.59 12.12
CA LEU A 116 2.87 -13.25 10.82
C LEU A 116 3.29 -11.77 10.85
N ILE A 117 4.51 -11.46 10.38
CA ILE A 117 5.02 -10.09 10.27
C ILE A 117 5.60 -9.83 8.88
N GLY A 118 5.79 -8.57 8.54
CA GLY A 118 6.48 -8.16 7.33
C GLY A 118 8.01 -8.23 7.47
N SER A 119 8.69 -8.27 6.33
CA SER A 119 10.16 -8.41 6.25
C SER A 119 10.89 -7.21 6.86
N GLU A 120 10.41 -5.99 6.66
CA GLU A 120 11.00 -4.79 7.25
C GLU A 120 10.79 -4.73 8.77
N MET A 121 9.62 -5.17 9.25
CA MET A 121 9.37 -5.29 10.68
C MET A 121 10.31 -6.31 11.30
N ALA A 122 10.53 -7.47 10.67
CA ALA A 122 11.46 -8.50 11.13
C ALA A 122 12.89 -7.96 11.21
N LYS A 123 13.36 -7.22 10.19
CA LYS A 123 14.70 -6.59 10.19
C LYS A 123 14.82 -5.55 11.31
N ASN A 124 13.84 -4.65 11.45
CA ASN A 124 13.87 -3.57 12.44
C ASN A 124 13.82 -4.07 13.89
N SER A 125 13.13 -5.18 14.12
CA SER A 125 13.02 -5.84 15.43
C SER A 125 14.09 -6.90 15.68
N ASN A 126 14.88 -7.27 14.67
CA ASN A 126 15.84 -8.37 14.66
C ASN A 126 15.20 -9.70 15.10
N LEU A 127 14.01 -9.99 14.55
CA LEU A 127 13.25 -11.21 14.80
C LEU A 127 13.35 -12.15 13.59
N LYS A 128 13.28 -13.45 13.86
CA LYS A 128 13.33 -14.53 12.87
C LYS A 128 12.15 -15.47 13.07
N ILE A 129 11.89 -16.30 12.07
CA ILE A 129 10.90 -17.39 12.19
C ILE A 129 11.30 -18.29 13.35
N GLY A 130 10.35 -18.59 14.22
CA GLY A 130 10.51 -19.37 15.44
C GLY A 130 10.89 -18.55 16.69
N ASP A 131 11.21 -17.25 16.54
CA ASP A 131 11.46 -16.39 17.70
C ASP A 131 10.15 -16.05 18.41
N SER A 132 10.19 -16.03 19.74
CA SER A 132 9.08 -15.60 20.58
C SER A 132 9.34 -14.23 21.19
N PHE A 133 8.27 -13.48 21.39
CA PHE A 133 8.30 -12.16 22.02
C PHE A 133 6.97 -11.87 22.72
N THR A 134 7.00 -11.01 23.73
CA THR A 134 5.77 -10.59 24.42
C THR A 134 4.98 -9.60 23.57
N ILE A 135 3.68 -9.84 23.44
CA ILE A 135 2.70 -8.92 22.89
C ILE A 135 1.85 -8.41 24.02
N ARG A 136 1.71 -7.10 24.16
CA ARG A 136 0.85 -6.45 25.15
C ARG A 136 -0.23 -5.67 24.42
N TRP A 137 -1.47 -5.82 24.86
CA TRP A 137 -2.66 -5.15 24.31
C TRP A 137 -3.57 -4.60 25.40
N LEU A 138 -4.60 -3.90 24.98
CA LEU A 138 -5.69 -3.45 25.81
C LEU A 138 -6.95 -4.21 25.38
N ASP A 139 -7.63 -4.86 26.33
CA ASP A 139 -8.88 -5.57 26.08
C ASP A 139 -10.09 -4.63 26.04
N ILE A 140 -11.30 -5.16 25.80
CA ILE A 140 -12.55 -4.40 25.76
C ILE A 140 -12.85 -3.68 27.07
N ASP A 141 -12.42 -4.23 28.21
CA ASP A 141 -12.62 -3.68 29.55
C ASP A 141 -11.51 -2.67 29.93
N ARG A 142 -10.64 -2.33 28.98
CA ARG A 142 -9.46 -1.46 29.17
C ARG A 142 -8.47 -1.98 30.18
N THR A 143 -8.36 -3.29 30.27
CA THR A 143 -7.34 -3.96 31.06
C THR A 143 -6.15 -4.28 30.16
N TYR A 144 -4.95 -3.96 30.63
CA TYR A 144 -3.73 -4.41 29.95
C TYR A 144 -3.48 -5.86 30.24
N ASP A 145 -3.33 -6.64 29.18
CA ASP A 145 -2.92 -8.02 29.25
C ASP A 145 -1.74 -8.28 28.29
N ALA A 146 -1.06 -9.37 28.46
CA ALA A 146 0.11 -9.73 27.66
C ALA A 146 0.27 -11.24 27.57
N ASP A 147 0.72 -11.71 26.42
CA ASP A 147 1.02 -13.12 26.20
C ASP A 147 2.18 -13.26 25.22
N GLU A 148 2.68 -14.48 25.04
CA GLU A 148 3.79 -14.77 24.15
C GLU A 148 3.30 -15.03 22.73
N GLY A 149 3.84 -14.27 21.78
CA GLY A 149 3.65 -14.48 20.34
C GLY A 149 4.89 -15.10 19.73
N THR A 150 4.71 -16.09 18.85
CA THR A 150 5.78 -16.74 18.12
C THR A 150 5.67 -16.45 16.63
N ILE A 151 6.77 -16.04 16.00
CA ILE A 151 6.81 -15.78 14.56
C ILE A 151 6.73 -17.09 13.79
N VAL A 152 5.62 -17.32 13.12
CA VAL A 152 5.42 -18.50 12.28
C VAL A 152 5.85 -18.25 10.85
N HIS A 153 5.78 -16.99 10.38
CA HIS A 153 6.21 -16.64 9.03
C HIS A 153 6.59 -15.14 8.94
N ILE A 154 7.51 -14.83 8.01
CA ILE A 154 7.87 -13.46 7.64
C ILE A 154 7.50 -13.29 6.18
N MET A 155 6.50 -12.45 5.89
CA MET A 155 6.06 -12.21 4.53
C MET A 155 6.92 -11.15 3.85
N GLU A 156 7.20 -11.36 2.58
CA GLU A 156 7.73 -10.33 1.69
C GLU A 156 6.58 -9.65 0.97
N THR A 157 6.44 -8.35 1.17
CA THR A 157 5.42 -7.55 0.51
C THR A 157 6.00 -6.24 0.02
N GLU A 158 5.57 -5.81 -1.15
CA GLU A 158 5.90 -4.50 -1.71
C GLU A 158 5.00 -3.39 -1.13
N ASN A 159 3.97 -3.76 -0.35
CA ASN A 159 3.14 -2.80 0.37
C ASN A 159 3.84 -2.36 1.66
N PHE A 160 4.53 -1.22 1.58
CA PHE A 160 5.29 -0.67 2.69
C PHE A 160 4.47 -0.43 3.98
N LYS A 161 3.17 -0.12 3.85
CA LYS A 161 2.30 0.04 5.02
C LYS A 161 2.11 -1.27 5.77
N LEU A 162 1.98 -2.38 5.05
CA LEU A 162 1.82 -3.70 5.66
C LEU A 162 3.14 -4.27 6.17
N ASP A 163 4.24 -3.90 5.55
CA ASP A 163 5.57 -4.42 5.89
C ASP A 163 6.12 -3.86 7.20
N GLN A 164 5.58 -2.73 7.69
CA GLN A 164 6.04 -2.09 8.91
C GLN A 164 4.90 -1.88 9.92
N GLY A 165 5.20 -2.15 11.19
CA GLY A 165 4.32 -1.80 12.30
C GLY A 165 3.04 -2.64 12.43
N HIS A 166 2.86 -3.68 11.63
CA HIS A 166 1.71 -4.58 11.70
C HIS A 166 2.13 -5.98 12.14
N ILE A 167 1.31 -6.59 12.99
CA ILE A 167 1.37 -8.02 13.29
C ILE A 167 0.01 -8.64 12.95
N TRP A 168 0.03 -9.79 12.29
CA TRP A 168 -1.18 -10.54 11.97
C TRP A 168 -1.24 -11.80 12.81
N ILE A 169 -2.39 -12.04 13.41
CA ILE A 169 -2.71 -13.22 14.21
C ILE A 169 -4.04 -13.81 13.75
N PRO A 170 -4.38 -15.05 14.10
CA PRO A 170 -5.69 -15.61 13.79
C PRO A 170 -6.81 -14.75 14.36
N LEU A 171 -7.88 -14.52 13.58
CA LEU A 171 -9.04 -13.73 14.01
C LEU A 171 -9.67 -14.28 15.29
N SER A 172 -9.84 -15.59 15.39
CA SER A 172 -10.38 -16.25 16.58
C SER A 172 -9.53 -15.99 17.83
N LYS A 173 -8.19 -15.99 17.67
CA LYS A 173 -7.28 -15.68 18.77
C LYS A 173 -7.36 -14.21 19.18
N ALA A 174 -7.39 -13.28 18.18
CA ALA A 174 -7.58 -11.85 18.45
C ALA A 174 -8.90 -11.59 19.20
N GLN A 175 -9.99 -12.19 18.76
CA GLN A 175 -11.30 -12.09 19.41
C GLN A 175 -11.28 -12.60 20.83
N SER A 176 -10.63 -13.71 21.11
CA SER A 176 -10.50 -14.31 22.44
C SER A 176 -9.70 -13.42 23.39
N ILE A 177 -8.49 -12.99 22.97
CA ILE A 177 -7.61 -12.20 23.85
C ILE A 177 -8.09 -10.77 24.10
N LEU A 178 -8.88 -10.21 23.16
CA LEU A 178 -9.49 -8.89 23.29
C LEU A 178 -10.88 -8.95 23.96
N ALA A 179 -11.42 -10.14 24.27
CA ALA A 179 -12.78 -10.37 24.73
C ALA A 179 -13.87 -9.81 23.78
N MET A 180 -13.62 -9.88 22.46
CA MET A 180 -14.47 -9.33 21.38
C MET A 180 -15.04 -10.44 20.48
N GLU A 181 -15.72 -11.41 21.09
CA GLU A 181 -16.27 -12.58 20.42
C GLU A 181 -17.20 -12.21 19.24
N ASN A 182 -16.98 -12.82 18.07
CA ASN A 182 -17.73 -12.58 16.83
C ASN A 182 -17.73 -11.14 16.32
N GLN A 183 -16.80 -10.31 16.77
CA GLN A 183 -16.68 -8.92 16.35
C GLN A 183 -15.56 -8.74 15.32
N ALA A 184 -15.69 -7.71 14.51
CA ALA A 184 -14.67 -7.27 13.58
C ALA A 184 -14.66 -5.72 13.51
N THR A 185 -13.57 -5.16 13.01
CA THR A 185 -13.41 -3.73 12.72
C THR A 185 -13.84 -3.43 11.29
N TYR A 186 -13.41 -4.28 10.37
CA TYR A 186 -13.81 -4.21 8.96
C TYR A 186 -13.86 -5.60 8.33
N VAL A 187 -14.53 -5.67 7.20
CA VAL A 187 -14.67 -6.90 6.40
C VAL A 187 -14.30 -6.60 4.97
N THR A 188 -13.36 -7.37 4.41
CA THR A 188 -12.96 -7.27 3.00
C THR A 188 -13.64 -8.38 2.19
N TYR A 189 -14.12 -8.07 0.98
CA TYR A 189 -14.80 -9.02 0.12
C TYR A 189 -14.10 -9.20 -1.24
N ALA A 190 -14.37 -10.32 -1.88
CA ALA A 190 -13.75 -10.71 -3.15
C ALA A 190 -14.18 -9.80 -4.31
N LYS A 191 -13.30 -9.63 -5.30
CA LYS A 191 -13.58 -8.87 -6.53
C LYS A 191 -14.77 -9.47 -7.31
N GLY A 192 -15.55 -8.59 -7.94
CA GLY A 192 -16.62 -8.99 -8.85
C GLY A 192 -17.94 -9.40 -8.18
N LEU A 193 -18.09 -9.18 -6.88
CA LEU A 193 -19.35 -9.38 -6.17
C LEU A 193 -20.24 -8.14 -6.32
N ASP A 194 -21.52 -8.37 -6.63
CA ASP A 194 -22.56 -7.36 -6.53
C ASP A 194 -23.00 -7.28 -5.06
N VAL A 195 -22.47 -6.31 -4.33
CA VAL A 195 -22.69 -6.14 -2.89
C VAL A 195 -23.60 -4.96 -2.61
N MET A 196 -24.34 -5.05 -1.53
CA MET A 196 -25.21 -3.96 -1.07
C MET A 196 -24.36 -2.79 -0.57
N GLN A 197 -24.79 -1.54 -0.85
CA GLN A 197 -24.03 -0.35 -0.49
C GLN A 197 -23.80 -0.25 1.02
N ASP A 198 -24.86 -0.19 1.84
CA ASP A 198 -24.72 -0.16 3.30
C ASP A 198 -25.51 -1.31 3.94
N THR A 199 -25.05 -1.78 5.07
CA THR A 199 -25.67 -2.89 5.78
C THR A 199 -25.72 -2.58 7.28
N GLU A 200 -26.90 -2.25 7.77
CA GLU A 200 -27.15 -1.83 9.15
C GLU A 200 -26.24 -0.64 9.53
N ASP A 201 -25.39 -0.81 10.55
CA ASP A 201 -24.47 0.23 11.00
C ASP A 201 -23.09 0.17 10.31
N TRP A 202 -22.91 -0.68 9.29
CA TRP A 202 -21.63 -0.84 8.59
C TRP A 202 -21.62 -0.05 7.27
N ILE A 203 -20.56 0.73 7.05
CA ILE A 203 -20.40 1.60 5.89
C ILE A 203 -19.63 0.86 4.80
N HIS A 204 -20.21 0.82 3.61
CA HIS A 204 -19.55 0.24 2.45
C HIS A 204 -18.58 1.23 1.81
N HIS A 205 -17.37 0.77 1.55
CA HIS A 205 -16.36 1.48 0.80
C HIS A 205 -15.93 0.65 -0.40
N ASP A 206 -16.18 1.16 -1.58
CA ASP A 206 -15.72 0.56 -2.83
C ASP A 206 -14.22 0.79 -3.05
N VAL A 207 -13.67 0.17 -4.10
CA VAL A 207 -12.26 0.29 -4.45
C VAL A 207 -11.90 1.75 -4.75
N ASP A 208 -12.76 2.49 -5.47
CA ASP A 208 -12.49 3.87 -5.86
C ASP A 208 -12.42 4.80 -4.64
N TYR A 209 -13.29 4.57 -3.65
CA TYR A 209 -13.21 5.28 -2.37
C TYR A 209 -11.88 5.01 -1.66
N MET A 210 -11.50 3.73 -1.57
CA MET A 210 -10.32 3.30 -0.82
C MET A 210 -9.00 3.80 -1.41
N ILE A 211 -8.91 3.93 -2.72
CA ILE A 211 -7.70 4.43 -3.40
C ILE A 211 -7.69 5.95 -3.58
N ARG A 212 -8.79 6.64 -3.28
CA ARG A 212 -8.95 8.08 -3.54
C ARG A 212 -7.87 8.95 -2.91
N ASP A 213 -7.47 8.64 -1.67
CA ASP A 213 -6.43 9.39 -0.98
C ASP A 213 -5.06 9.18 -1.63
N MET A 214 -4.78 7.95 -2.09
CA MET A 214 -3.59 7.66 -2.88
C MET A 214 -3.62 8.41 -4.22
N GLU A 215 -4.74 8.41 -4.91
CA GLU A 215 -4.91 9.18 -6.16
C GLU A 215 -4.78 10.68 -5.94
N ALA A 216 -5.27 11.21 -4.82
CA ALA A 216 -5.10 12.62 -4.47
C ALA A 216 -3.63 12.97 -4.23
N LEU A 217 -2.86 12.14 -3.54
CA LEU A 217 -1.42 12.31 -3.36
C LEU A 217 -0.69 12.25 -4.70
N ILE A 218 -1.03 11.30 -5.56
CA ILE A 218 -0.48 11.17 -6.90
C ILE A 218 -0.74 12.45 -7.73
N LYS A 219 -1.97 12.96 -7.71
CA LYS A 219 -2.32 14.21 -8.40
C LYS A 219 -1.60 15.43 -7.83
N ALA A 220 -1.35 15.46 -6.52
CA ALA A 220 -0.60 16.54 -5.90
C ALA A 220 0.87 16.61 -6.36
N ASP A 221 1.45 15.46 -6.76
CA ASP A 221 2.82 15.39 -7.28
C ASP A 221 2.93 15.71 -8.79
N GLU A 222 1.82 15.72 -9.53
CA GLU A 222 1.82 16.00 -10.98
C GLU A 222 2.48 17.33 -11.37
N PRO A 223 2.25 18.47 -10.67
CA PRO A 223 2.93 19.72 -10.99
C PRO A 223 4.45 19.62 -10.87
N GLY A 224 4.96 18.90 -9.89
CA GLY A 224 6.39 18.64 -9.73
C GLY A 224 6.97 17.84 -10.90
N ALA A 225 6.28 16.82 -11.34
CA ALA A 225 6.66 16.03 -12.51
C ALA A 225 6.65 16.87 -13.79
N GLN A 226 5.64 17.74 -13.98
CA GLN A 226 5.57 18.65 -15.13
C GLN A 226 6.73 19.66 -15.18
N VAL A 227 7.14 20.21 -14.04
CA VAL A 227 8.32 21.07 -13.95
C VAL A 227 9.57 20.29 -14.33
N MET A 228 9.76 19.10 -13.80
CA MET A 228 10.89 18.23 -14.16
C MET A 228 10.94 17.94 -15.66
N TYR A 229 9.82 17.56 -16.27
CA TYR A 229 9.74 17.31 -17.73
C TYR A 229 10.05 18.56 -18.53
N SER A 230 9.60 19.74 -18.09
CA SER A 230 9.89 21.03 -18.74
C SER A 230 11.40 21.34 -18.72
N ILE A 231 12.09 21.07 -17.60
CA ILE A 231 13.53 21.23 -17.48
C ILE A 231 14.27 20.26 -18.42
N LEU A 232 13.87 18.99 -18.43
CA LEU A 232 14.46 17.99 -19.34
C LEU A 232 14.26 18.36 -20.80
N LEU A 233 13.09 18.87 -21.18
CA LEU A 233 12.80 19.35 -22.52
C LEU A 233 13.66 20.56 -22.89
N ALA A 234 13.83 21.51 -21.98
CA ALA A 234 14.70 22.68 -22.19
C ALA A 234 16.17 22.28 -22.38
N LEU A 235 16.67 21.32 -21.60
CA LEU A 235 18.02 20.77 -21.78
C LEU A 235 18.17 20.06 -23.12
N ALA A 236 17.15 19.32 -23.54
CA ALA A 236 17.12 18.70 -24.86
C ALA A 236 17.17 19.72 -25.99
N ALA A 237 16.35 20.78 -25.89
CA ALA A 237 16.32 21.88 -26.87
C ALA A 237 17.67 22.62 -26.92
N MET A 238 18.31 22.85 -25.77
CA MET A 238 19.65 23.46 -25.72
C MET A 238 20.72 22.58 -26.40
N GLY A 239 20.65 21.26 -26.22
CA GLY A 239 21.53 20.31 -26.91
C GLY A 239 21.36 20.33 -28.42
N ILE A 240 20.11 20.36 -28.91
CA ILE A 240 19.80 20.48 -30.33
C ILE A 240 20.29 21.82 -30.89
N PHE A 241 20.02 22.92 -30.16
CA PHE A 241 20.46 24.25 -30.55
C PHE A 241 21.98 24.31 -30.70
N ASN A 242 22.72 23.78 -29.72
CA ASN A 242 24.17 23.76 -29.75
C ASN A 242 24.73 22.95 -30.96
N ALA A 243 24.10 21.80 -31.25
CA ALA A 243 24.46 20.98 -32.43
C ALA A 243 24.19 21.73 -33.73
N GLN A 244 23.07 22.45 -33.84
CA GLN A 244 22.72 23.27 -35.02
C GLN A 244 23.70 24.43 -35.19
N VAL A 245 24.01 25.15 -34.11
CA VAL A 245 24.99 26.26 -34.15
C VAL A 245 26.38 25.75 -34.66
N LEU A 246 26.86 24.63 -34.12
CA LEU A 246 28.12 24.04 -34.56
C LEU A 246 28.07 23.61 -36.06
N SER A 247 26.94 23.09 -36.53
CA SER A 247 26.72 22.72 -37.93
C SER A 247 26.81 23.94 -38.86
N ILE A 248 26.15 25.04 -38.47
CA ILE A 248 26.20 26.30 -39.21
C ILE A 248 27.62 26.87 -39.26
N PHE A 249 28.35 26.88 -38.18
CA PHE A 249 29.75 27.34 -38.16
C PHE A 249 30.63 26.51 -39.07
N LYS A 250 30.47 25.18 -39.08
CA LYS A 250 31.24 24.30 -40.00
C LYS A 250 30.95 24.58 -41.48
N ARG A 251 29.70 24.97 -41.81
CA ARG A 251 29.27 25.30 -43.18
C ARG A 251 29.43 26.79 -43.52
N GLY A 252 30.01 27.60 -42.64
CA GLY A 252 30.16 29.04 -42.87
C GLY A 252 30.85 29.43 -44.15
N LYS A 253 31.87 28.67 -44.59
CA LYS A 253 32.54 28.90 -45.89
C LYS A 253 31.63 28.60 -47.10
N GLU A 254 30.84 27.54 -47.07
CA GLU A 254 29.87 27.20 -48.11
C GLU A 254 28.78 28.24 -48.22
N ILE A 255 28.23 28.67 -47.05
CA ILE A 255 27.25 29.77 -46.96
C ILE A 255 27.78 31.09 -47.52
N GLY A 256 29.03 31.45 -47.18
CA GLY A 256 29.71 32.62 -47.71
C GLY A 256 29.86 32.58 -49.25
N THR A 257 30.22 31.43 -49.80
CA THR A 257 30.34 31.25 -51.25
C THR A 257 28.97 31.39 -51.96
N LEU A 258 27.90 30.82 -51.42
CA LEU A 258 26.55 30.96 -51.96
C LEU A 258 26.04 32.39 -51.93
N MET A 259 26.34 33.15 -50.88
CA MET A 259 26.02 34.59 -50.76
C MET A 259 26.84 35.43 -51.75
N ALA A 260 28.09 35.09 -52.01
CA ALA A 260 28.91 35.77 -52.99
C ALA A 260 28.44 35.53 -54.47
N LEU A 261 27.79 34.37 -54.71
CA LEU A 261 27.12 34.05 -55.98
C LEU A 261 25.72 34.70 -56.13
N GLY A 262 25.31 35.57 -55.17
CA GLY A 262 24.07 36.32 -55.25
C GLY A 262 22.83 35.70 -54.60
N MET A 263 22.97 34.67 -53.82
CA MET A 263 21.86 34.09 -53.03
C MET A 263 21.48 35.05 -51.90
N THR A 264 20.18 35.29 -51.76
CA THR A 264 19.66 36.10 -50.64
C THR A 264 19.67 35.30 -49.31
N ARG A 265 19.83 35.98 -48.17
CA ARG A 265 19.89 35.38 -46.83
C ARG A 265 18.70 34.43 -46.56
N SER A 266 17.50 34.81 -47.00
CA SER A 266 16.29 34.00 -46.86
C SER A 266 16.33 32.67 -47.63
N ARG A 267 17.00 32.62 -48.80
CA ARG A 267 17.15 31.40 -49.60
C ARG A 267 18.27 30.49 -49.09
N VAL A 268 19.21 31.04 -48.35
CA VAL A 268 20.30 30.23 -47.73
C VAL A 268 19.83 29.55 -46.45
N VAL A 269 18.80 30.10 -45.79
CA VAL A 269 18.23 29.56 -44.53
C VAL A 269 17.04 28.62 -44.76
N ALA A 270 16.38 28.70 -45.92
CA ALA A 270 15.32 27.78 -46.34
C ALA A 270 15.89 26.46 -46.85
#